data_5084c8f137d2ada7180ba4daeca1c98c
#
_entry.id   5084c8f137d2ada7180ba4daeca1c98c
#
_cell.length_a   1.000
_cell.length_b   1.000
_cell.length_c   1.000
_cell.angle_alpha   90.00
_cell.angle_beta   90.00
_cell.angle_gamma   90.00
#
_symmetry.space_group_name_H-M   'P 1'
#
loop_
_entity.id
_entity.type
_entity.pdbx_description
1 polymer ?
#
loop_
_entity_poly.entity_id
_entity_poly.type
_entity_poly.pdbx_seq_one_letter_code
_entity_poly.pdbx_strand_id
1 'polypeptide(L)'
;MRAVCACLIGWGMLAAPFAVAQGGSLTLPRTVEAGSAFSVPSSGSGKATLYIVGLGQVLKRDVEMGQAISFPLGTLYSAGHYITVLVKDSSPAESGSFDVIPAAKPADVTFLARPSRLPVGLHGGITGAGYVFDTYRNLITTPTRVTFELPSPKGANQTRTVETRYGAAWTEMDSTPQQGTDKFVARVGDVSSMRIIGQVPGDPCSLKMSARPAGEQIQVQTEPVRDCSGNAVPDGTIVTFTETYDGGESTVDVPLKRGIAEVKMPARPGAKLSVASGVVLGNEIRWEK
;
A
#
# COMPACT_ATOMS: atom_id res chain seq x y z
N MET A 1 -50.34 82.71 -53.51
CA MET A 1 -49.26 81.74 -53.44
C MET A 1 -49.42 80.97 -52.14
N ARG A 2 -49.57 79.66 -52.24
CA ARG A 2 -50.16 78.80 -51.17
C ARG A 2 -49.04 78.36 -50.22
N ALA A 3 -49.28 78.54 -48.92
CA ALA A 3 -48.48 77.96 -47.84
C ALA A 3 -49.17 76.73 -47.32
N VAL A 4 -48.41 75.59 -47.33
CA VAL A 4 -48.88 74.33 -46.76
C VAL A 4 -48.32 74.16 -45.35
N CYS A 5 -49.20 74.08 -44.41
CA CYS A 5 -48.86 73.79 -42.99
C CYS A 5 -48.82 72.24 -42.79
N ALA A 6 -47.72 71.70 -42.45
CA ALA A 6 -47.59 70.30 -42.09
C ALA A 6 -47.56 70.13 -40.55
N CYS A 7 -48.59 69.52 -40.00
CA CYS A 7 -48.63 69.10 -38.56
C CYS A 7 -47.91 67.79 -38.38
N LEU A 8 -46.80 67.78 -37.66
CA LEU A 8 -46.13 66.58 -37.17
C LEU A 8 -46.68 66.15 -35.79
N ILE A 9 -47.45 65.06 -35.77
CA ILE A 9 -47.91 64.40 -34.54
C ILE A 9 -46.77 63.47 -34.08
N GLY A 10 -46.09 63.89 -33.03
CA GLY A 10 -45.06 63.04 -32.38
C GLY A 10 -45.73 61.99 -31.49
N TRP A 11 -45.62 60.72 -31.86
CA TRP A 11 -45.96 59.60 -30.99
C TRP A 11 -44.75 59.31 -30.05
N GLY A 12 -44.90 59.75 -28.80
CA GLY A 12 -43.99 59.35 -27.74
C GLY A 12 -44.21 57.89 -27.34
N MET A 13 -43.34 56.96 -27.76
CA MET A 13 -43.28 55.63 -27.17
C MET A 13 -42.71 55.69 -25.77
N LEU A 14 -43.61 55.49 -24.75
CA LEU A 14 -43.20 55.18 -23.40
C LEU A 14 -42.53 53.78 -23.43
N ALA A 15 -41.21 53.73 -23.48
CA ALA A 15 -40.43 52.49 -23.19
C ALA A 15 -40.52 52.23 -21.66
N ALA A 16 -41.37 51.32 -21.24
CA ALA A 16 -41.32 50.77 -19.91
C ALA A 16 -39.98 50.05 -19.71
N PRO A 17 -39.21 50.31 -18.64
CA PRO A 17 -38.00 49.53 -18.37
C PRO A 17 -38.45 48.10 -18.02
N PHE A 18 -38.11 47.15 -18.86
CA PHE A 18 -38.12 45.74 -18.48
C PHE A 18 -37.12 45.56 -17.35
N ALA A 19 -37.63 45.42 -16.12
CA ALA A 19 -36.82 44.94 -15.00
C ALA A 19 -36.39 43.50 -15.36
N VAL A 20 -35.15 43.34 -15.82
CA VAL A 20 -34.52 42.04 -15.90
C VAL A 20 -34.42 41.53 -14.47
N ALA A 21 -35.26 40.56 -14.12
CA ALA A 21 -35.12 39.86 -12.84
C ALA A 21 -33.68 39.27 -12.80
N GLN A 22 -32.81 39.88 -11.97
CA GLN A 22 -31.50 39.36 -11.71
C GLN A 22 -31.68 38.02 -11.00
N GLY A 23 -31.61 36.95 -11.75
CA GLY A 23 -31.56 35.60 -11.22
C GLY A 23 -30.36 35.53 -10.26
N GLY A 24 -30.63 35.29 -8.97
CA GLY A 24 -29.53 35.13 -8.01
C GLY A 24 -28.72 33.91 -8.33
N SER A 25 -27.40 34.00 -8.28
CA SER A 25 -26.47 32.91 -8.59
C SER A 25 -25.51 32.68 -7.43
N LEU A 26 -24.90 31.46 -7.40
CA LEU A 26 -23.86 31.10 -6.47
C LEU A 26 -22.49 31.20 -7.15
N THR A 27 -21.49 31.72 -6.44
CA THR A 27 -20.09 31.64 -6.84
C THR A 27 -19.44 30.50 -6.06
N LEU A 28 -19.40 29.31 -6.66
CA LEU A 28 -18.84 28.11 -6.04
C LEU A 28 -17.32 28.15 -6.04
N PRO A 29 -16.65 27.73 -4.94
CA PRO A 29 -15.23 27.48 -4.96
C PRO A 29 -14.93 26.31 -5.90
N ARG A 30 -13.73 26.26 -6.49
CA ARG A 30 -13.31 25.12 -7.29
C ARG A 30 -13.03 23.90 -6.40
N THR A 31 -12.39 24.14 -5.27
CA THR A 31 -12.04 23.12 -4.29
C THR A 31 -12.25 23.63 -2.86
N VAL A 32 -12.55 22.72 -1.94
CA VAL A 32 -12.64 22.95 -0.49
C VAL A 32 -11.82 21.86 0.20
N GLU A 33 -11.00 22.19 1.18
CA GLU A 33 -10.30 21.21 1.97
C GLU A 33 -11.23 20.52 2.98
N ALA A 34 -11.15 19.21 3.09
CA ALA A 34 -11.97 18.42 4.02
C ALA A 34 -11.83 18.94 5.46
N GLY A 35 -12.98 19.14 6.11
CA GLY A 35 -13.06 19.68 7.47
C GLY A 35 -12.85 21.19 7.60
N SER A 36 -12.42 21.91 6.56
CA SER A 36 -12.20 23.33 6.63
C SER A 36 -13.54 24.12 6.64
N ALA A 37 -13.52 25.30 7.23
CA ALA A 37 -14.59 26.27 7.06
C ALA A 37 -14.48 26.90 5.66
N PHE A 38 -15.62 27.16 5.02
CA PHE A 38 -15.66 27.81 3.70
C PHE A 38 -16.90 28.71 3.57
N SER A 39 -16.91 29.54 2.56
CA SER A 39 -18.06 30.38 2.23
C SER A 39 -18.34 30.35 0.73
N VAL A 40 -19.63 30.45 0.41
CA VAL A 40 -20.12 30.52 -0.96
C VAL A 40 -20.79 31.89 -1.14
N PRO A 41 -20.17 32.82 -1.86
CA PRO A 41 -20.81 34.09 -2.22
C PRO A 41 -22.08 33.84 -3.03
N SER A 42 -23.13 34.58 -2.73
CA SER A 42 -24.37 34.56 -3.51
C SER A 42 -24.75 35.99 -4.01
N SER A 43 -25.37 36.06 -5.15
CA SER A 43 -25.87 37.28 -5.75
C SER A 43 -27.43 37.28 -5.84
N GLY A 44 -28.02 38.41 -6.05
CA GLY A 44 -29.48 38.55 -6.11
C GLY A 44 -30.12 38.83 -4.75
N SER A 45 -31.40 38.57 -4.58
CA SER A 45 -32.15 38.81 -3.35
C SER A 45 -33.24 37.76 -3.14
N GLY A 46 -33.78 37.71 -1.92
CA GLY A 46 -34.83 36.80 -1.52
C GLY A 46 -34.35 35.50 -0.90
N LYS A 47 -35.29 34.66 -0.48
CA LYS A 47 -35.04 33.39 0.18
C LYS A 47 -34.82 32.28 -0.86
N ALA A 48 -33.94 31.33 -0.53
CA ALA A 48 -33.71 30.15 -1.33
C ALA A 48 -33.33 28.97 -0.41
N THR A 49 -33.43 27.74 -0.92
CA THR A 49 -32.91 26.55 -0.23
C THR A 49 -31.72 26.01 -1.03
N LEU A 50 -30.59 25.91 -0.38
CA LEU A 50 -29.38 25.34 -0.93
C LEU A 50 -29.23 23.88 -0.47
N TYR A 51 -29.04 22.98 -1.41
CA TYR A 51 -28.65 21.59 -1.18
C TYR A 51 -27.21 21.40 -1.62
N ILE A 52 -26.43 20.70 -0.81
CA ILE A 52 -25.09 20.19 -1.18
C ILE A 52 -25.14 18.68 -1.01
N VAL A 53 -24.85 17.93 -2.08
CA VAL A 53 -25.00 16.48 -2.13
C VAL A 53 -23.70 15.86 -2.63
N GLY A 54 -23.15 14.91 -1.89
CA GLY A 54 -21.98 14.15 -2.31
C GLY A 54 -21.59 13.11 -1.26
N LEU A 55 -21.06 11.97 -1.73
CA LEU A 55 -20.43 10.92 -0.90
C LEU A 55 -21.27 10.50 0.35
N GLY A 56 -22.57 10.30 0.16
CA GLY A 56 -23.48 9.90 1.22
C GLY A 56 -23.91 11.04 2.17
N GLN A 57 -23.47 12.28 1.93
CA GLN A 57 -23.89 13.46 2.67
C GLN A 57 -24.94 14.26 1.86
N VAL A 58 -25.98 14.72 2.55
CA VAL A 58 -26.94 15.69 2.02
C VAL A 58 -27.08 16.81 3.03
N LEU A 59 -26.64 18.00 2.63
CA LEU A 59 -26.81 19.23 3.40
C LEU A 59 -27.96 20.01 2.80
N LYS A 60 -28.95 20.35 3.61
CA LYS A 60 -30.04 21.30 3.27
C LYS A 60 -29.87 22.54 4.13
N ARG A 61 -29.92 23.72 3.52
CA ARG A 61 -29.81 24.98 4.22
C ARG A 61 -30.71 26.05 3.57
N ASP A 62 -31.54 26.69 4.36
CA ASP A 62 -32.27 27.87 3.94
C ASP A 62 -31.32 29.07 4.01
N VAL A 63 -31.28 29.85 2.95
CA VAL A 63 -30.32 30.93 2.74
C VAL A 63 -31.00 32.18 2.25
N GLU A 64 -30.45 33.35 2.57
CA GLU A 64 -30.81 34.62 2.01
C GLU A 64 -29.81 35.04 0.94
N MET A 65 -30.31 35.28 -0.27
CA MET A 65 -29.47 35.62 -1.40
C MET A 65 -28.88 37.03 -1.28
N GLY A 66 -27.73 37.28 -1.89
CA GLY A 66 -27.02 38.55 -1.83
C GLY A 66 -26.00 38.63 -0.68
N GLN A 67 -25.85 37.59 0.10
CA GLN A 67 -24.87 37.48 1.17
C GLN A 67 -23.98 36.22 1.00
N ALA A 68 -22.81 36.23 1.63
CA ALA A 68 -21.96 35.06 1.67
C ALA A 68 -22.55 33.98 2.60
N ILE A 69 -22.75 32.78 2.09
CA ILE A 69 -23.25 31.63 2.84
C ILE A 69 -22.04 30.94 3.49
N SER A 70 -21.89 31.08 4.81
CA SER A 70 -20.75 30.54 5.55
C SER A 70 -21.04 29.11 6.06
N PHE A 71 -20.07 28.22 5.92
CA PHE A 71 -20.10 26.85 6.42
C PHE A 71 -19.00 26.67 7.48
N PRO A 72 -19.33 26.23 8.69
CA PRO A 72 -18.36 26.06 9.76
C PRO A 72 -17.41 24.87 9.51
N LEU A 73 -16.36 24.77 10.34
CA LEU A 73 -15.44 23.63 10.36
C LEU A 73 -16.21 22.29 10.50
N GLY A 74 -15.78 21.27 9.80
CA GLY A 74 -16.35 19.93 9.86
C GLY A 74 -17.65 19.75 9.06
N THR A 75 -18.10 20.76 8.31
CA THR A 75 -19.32 20.66 7.51
C THR A 75 -19.21 19.61 6.41
N LEU A 76 -18.10 19.62 5.66
CA LEU A 76 -17.77 18.63 4.62
C LEU A 76 -16.44 17.97 5.00
N TYR A 77 -16.45 16.66 5.15
CA TYR A 77 -15.28 15.91 5.63
C TYR A 77 -14.87 14.75 4.70
N SER A 78 -15.73 14.32 3.78
CA SER A 78 -15.39 13.29 2.80
C SER A 78 -14.86 13.92 1.52
N ALA A 79 -13.66 13.59 1.12
CA ALA A 79 -13.06 14.10 -0.13
C ALA A 79 -13.71 13.47 -1.37
N GLY A 80 -14.06 14.29 -2.35
CA GLY A 80 -14.68 13.88 -3.62
C GLY A 80 -15.56 14.95 -4.21
N HIS A 81 -16.36 14.58 -5.20
CA HIS A 81 -17.20 15.49 -5.96
C HIS A 81 -18.53 15.77 -5.27
N TYR A 82 -18.89 17.05 -5.13
CA TYR A 82 -20.15 17.52 -4.57
C TYR A 82 -20.94 18.34 -5.59
N ILE A 83 -22.24 18.09 -5.63
CA ILE A 83 -23.19 18.83 -6.45
C ILE A 83 -23.96 19.78 -5.54
N THR A 84 -24.17 21.00 -5.99
CA THR A 84 -25.05 21.99 -5.34
C THR A 84 -26.31 22.17 -6.15
N VAL A 85 -27.43 22.32 -5.46
CA VAL A 85 -28.71 22.67 -6.08
C VAL A 85 -29.32 23.81 -5.27
N LEU A 86 -29.54 24.94 -5.93
CA LEU A 86 -30.24 26.11 -5.35
C LEU A 86 -31.68 26.15 -5.86
N VAL A 87 -32.63 26.13 -4.95
CA VAL A 87 -34.07 26.17 -5.26
C VAL A 87 -34.68 27.46 -4.73
N LYS A 88 -35.39 28.18 -5.61
CA LYS A 88 -36.15 29.38 -5.30
C LYS A 88 -37.63 29.16 -5.65
N ASP A 89 -38.54 29.78 -4.89
CA ASP A 89 -39.97 29.53 -5.03
C ASP A 89 -40.54 29.82 -6.43
N SER A 90 -39.91 30.70 -7.22
CA SER A 90 -40.42 31.16 -8.51
C SER A 90 -39.46 31.03 -9.69
N SER A 91 -38.35 30.29 -9.53
CA SER A 91 -37.29 30.15 -10.56
C SER A 91 -36.90 28.69 -10.76
N PRO A 92 -36.46 28.32 -11.95
CA PRO A 92 -35.83 27.01 -12.13
C PRO A 92 -34.68 26.81 -11.15
N ALA A 93 -34.48 25.54 -10.70
CA ALA A 93 -33.35 25.18 -9.84
C ALA A 93 -32.05 25.43 -10.58
N GLU A 94 -31.08 26.05 -9.90
CA GLU A 94 -29.72 26.25 -10.40
C GLU A 94 -28.80 25.17 -9.81
N SER A 95 -27.99 24.55 -10.64
CA SER A 95 -27.06 23.51 -10.19
C SER A 95 -25.60 23.88 -10.50
N GLY A 96 -24.70 23.45 -9.66
CA GLY A 96 -23.26 23.60 -9.82
C GLY A 96 -22.52 22.50 -9.09
N SER A 97 -21.21 22.52 -9.13
CA SER A 97 -20.40 21.53 -8.43
C SER A 97 -19.04 22.07 -7.99
N PHE A 98 -18.44 21.41 -7.02
CA PHE A 98 -17.08 21.64 -6.57
C PHE A 98 -16.52 20.36 -5.97
N ASP A 99 -15.19 20.32 -5.79
CA ASP A 99 -14.52 19.17 -5.21
C ASP A 99 -14.11 19.45 -3.77
N VAL A 100 -14.31 18.46 -2.88
CA VAL A 100 -13.68 18.45 -1.56
C VAL A 100 -12.40 17.64 -1.70
N ILE A 101 -11.26 18.25 -1.40
CA ILE A 101 -9.94 17.62 -1.42
C ILE A 101 -9.56 17.16 0.00
N PRO A 102 -8.72 16.11 0.14
CA PRO A 102 -8.21 15.69 1.45
C PRO A 102 -7.51 16.83 2.18
N ALA A 103 -7.55 16.82 3.52
CA ALA A 103 -6.74 17.74 4.32
C ALA A 103 -5.25 17.45 4.07
N ALA A 104 -4.46 18.53 3.95
CA ALA A 104 -3.04 18.39 3.56
C ALA A 104 -2.18 17.69 4.64
N LYS A 105 -2.62 17.72 5.91
CA LYS A 105 -1.85 17.14 7.02
C LYS A 105 -2.11 15.63 7.16
N PRO A 106 -1.07 14.78 7.04
CA PRO A 106 -1.17 13.36 7.33
C PRO A 106 -1.56 13.11 8.79
N ALA A 107 -2.53 12.23 9.00
CA ALA A 107 -3.00 11.82 10.32
C ALA A 107 -2.89 10.30 10.54
N ASP A 108 -2.80 9.53 9.46
CA ASP A 108 -2.60 8.07 9.52
C ASP A 108 -1.83 7.59 8.28
N VAL A 109 -1.11 6.48 8.46
CA VAL A 109 -0.51 5.72 7.38
C VAL A 109 -0.88 4.24 7.51
N THR A 110 -1.69 3.74 6.58
CA THR A 110 -1.96 2.31 6.48
C THR A 110 -0.81 1.65 5.74
N PHE A 111 -0.18 0.66 6.37
CA PHE A 111 1.01 0.02 5.86
C PHE A 111 0.78 -1.48 5.63
N LEU A 112 1.09 -1.95 4.43
CA LEU A 112 1.11 -3.36 4.07
C LEU A 112 2.55 -3.77 3.79
N ALA A 113 2.97 -4.92 4.34
CA ALA A 113 4.26 -5.52 4.05
C ALA A 113 4.09 -7.00 3.68
N ARG A 114 4.83 -7.44 2.66
CA ARG A 114 4.80 -8.80 2.14
C ARG A 114 6.19 -9.28 1.72
N PRO A 115 6.47 -10.57 1.87
CA PRO A 115 5.75 -11.53 2.69
C PRO A 115 5.96 -11.27 4.19
N SER A 116 5.13 -11.83 5.06
CA SER A 116 5.33 -11.75 6.52
C SER A 116 6.44 -12.68 7.03
N ARG A 117 6.86 -13.63 6.22
CA ARG A 117 7.94 -14.59 6.49
C ARG A 117 8.64 -14.95 5.18
N LEU A 118 9.99 -14.92 5.17
CA LEU A 118 10.79 -15.24 3.99
C LEU A 118 12.16 -15.77 4.40
N PRO A 119 12.88 -16.45 3.48
CA PRO A 119 14.28 -16.81 3.68
C PRO A 119 15.18 -15.59 3.80
N VAL A 120 16.27 -15.74 4.55
CA VAL A 120 17.35 -14.74 4.65
C VAL A 120 18.11 -14.59 3.33
N GLY A 121 18.79 -13.47 3.14
CA GLY A 121 19.72 -13.23 2.03
C GLY A 121 19.04 -13.01 0.67
N LEU A 122 17.72 -12.75 0.62
CA LEU A 122 17.01 -12.46 -0.63
C LEU A 122 17.08 -10.98 -0.95
N HIS A 123 17.54 -10.66 -2.17
CA HIS A 123 17.51 -9.30 -2.70
C HIS A 123 16.08 -8.93 -3.13
N GLY A 124 15.61 -7.73 -2.72
CA GLY A 124 14.26 -7.25 -3.03
C GLY A 124 13.12 -8.13 -2.49
N GLY A 125 13.42 -9.04 -1.54
CA GLY A 125 12.46 -10.05 -1.08
C GLY A 125 11.31 -9.52 -0.24
N ILE A 126 11.41 -8.29 0.29
CA ILE A 126 10.39 -7.67 1.15
C ILE A 126 9.79 -6.47 0.42
N THR A 127 8.48 -6.48 0.22
CA THR A 127 7.77 -5.33 -0.36
C THR A 127 6.97 -4.60 0.70
N GLY A 128 6.93 -3.27 0.61
CA GLY A 128 6.15 -2.41 1.47
C GLY A 128 5.29 -1.44 0.65
N ALA A 129 4.00 -1.31 1.00
CA ALA A 129 3.10 -0.33 0.42
C ALA A 129 2.44 0.48 1.54
N GLY A 130 2.58 1.82 1.48
CA GLY A 130 2.00 2.76 2.42
C GLY A 130 0.92 3.62 1.75
N TYR A 131 -0.22 3.80 2.44
CA TYR A 131 -1.32 4.66 2.02
C TYR A 131 -1.49 5.75 3.07
N VAL A 132 -1.48 7.00 2.64
CA VAL A 132 -1.47 8.16 3.55
C VAL A 132 -2.86 8.76 3.63
N PHE A 133 -3.37 8.94 4.85
CA PHE A 133 -4.72 9.46 5.10
C PHE A 133 -4.69 10.71 5.98
N ASP A 134 -5.67 11.58 5.75
CA ASP A 134 -5.97 12.70 6.63
C ASP A 134 -6.75 12.25 7.88
N THR A 135 -7.10 13.22 8.75
CA THR A 135 -7.86 12.97 9.99
C THR A 135 -9.29 12.46 9.76
N TYR A 136 -9.83 12.65 8.56
CA TYR A 136 -11.15 12.19 8.15
C TYR A 136 -11.11 10.87 7.38
N ARG A 137 -9.95 10.24 7.29
CA ARG A 137 -9.72 8.99 6.53
C ARG A 137 -9.82 9.16 5.02
N ASN A 138 -9.68 10.38 4.51
CA ASN A 138 -9.51 10.58 3.08
C ASN A 138 -8.08 10.26 2.66
N LEU A 139 -7.92 9.60 1.54
CA LEU A 139 -6.61 9.32 0.96
C LEU A 139 -5.98 10.62 0.44
N ILE A 140 -4.82 10.99 0.95
CA ILE A 140 -4.09 12.20 0.52
C ILE A 140 -3.45 11.92 -0.84
N THR A 141 -4.02 12.49 -1.89
CA THR A 141 -3.58 12.24 -3.28
C THR A 141 -2.44 13.16 -3.74
N THR A 142 -2.16 14.24 -3.00
CA THR A 142 -1.00 15.09 -3.26
C THR A 142 0.29 14.34 -2.94
N PRO A 143 1.38 14.53 -3.73
CA PRO A 143 2.65 13.88 -3.46
C PRO A 143 3.14 14.12 -2.03
N THR A 144 3.35 13.04 -1.29
CA THR A 144 3.75 13.06 0.12
C THR A 144 4.90 12.08 0.31
N ARG A 145 5.94 12.47 1.05
CA ARG A 145 7.10 11.61 1.30
C ARG A 145 6.80 10.58 2.36
N VAL A 146 6.98 9.31 2.01
CA VAL A 146 6.91 8.16 2.92
C VAL A 146 8.32 7.60 3.09
N THR A 147 8.77 7.50 4.31
CA THR A 147 10.04 6.85 4.65
C THR A 147 9.78 5.44 5.16
N PHE A 148 10.37 4.48 4.49
CA PHE A 148 10.35 3.06 4.86
C PHE A 148 11.67 2.72 5.55
N GLU A 149 11.59 2.08 6.72
CA GLU A 149 12.75 1.74 7.55
C GLU A 149 12.67 0.26 7.91
N LEU A 150 13.73 -0.47 7.60
CA LEU A 150 13.93 -1.85 8.03
C LEU A 150 15.23 -1.92 8.85
N PRO A 151 15.17 -1.66 10.17
CA PRO A 151 16.31 -1.80 11.06
C PRO A 151 16.72 -3.26 11.16
N SER A 152 18.02 -3.54 11.11
CA SER A 152 18.54 -4.87 11.31
C SER A 152 19.49 -4.87 12.49
N PRO A 153 19.24 -5.65 13.55
CA PRO A 153 20.13 -5.73 14.72
C PRO A 153 21.53 -6.26 14.40
N LYS A 154 21.68 -6.98 13.29
CA LYS A 154 22.90 -7.67 12.89
C LYS A 154 23.30 -7.44 11.44
N GLY A 155 22.67 -6.48 10.78
CA GLY A 155 22.94 -6.11 9.39
C GLY A 155 22.87 -4.61 9.19
N ALA A 156 22.99 -4.15 7.95
CA ALA A 156 22.81 -2.73 7.62
C ALA A 156 21.35 -2.34 7.75
N ASN A 157 21.08 -1.23 8.43
CA ASN A 157 19.76 -0.60 8.41
C ASN A 157 19.45 -0.16 6.99
N GLN A 158 18.28 -0.52 6.50
CA GLN A 158 17.80 -0.09 5.19
C GLN A 158 16.76 1.01 5.37
N THR A 159 16.94 2.11 4.63
CA THR A 159 16.00 3.24 4.62
C THR A 159 15.75 3.64 3.18
N ARG A 160 14.49 3.80 2.83
CA ARG A 160 14.03 4.26 1.52
C ARG A 160 12.98 5.34 1.69
N THR A 161 13.13 6.47 1.00
CA THR A 161 12.11 7.53 0.97
C THR A 161 11.53 7.61 -0.43
N VAL A 162 10.21 7.50 -0.52
CA VAL A 162 9.45 7.48 -1.78
C VAL A 162 8.30 8.48 -1.69
N GLU A 163 8.05 9.23 -2.75
CA GLU A 163 6.85 10.07 -2.85
C GLU A 163 5.63 9.25 -3.26
N THR A 164 4.48 9.54 -2.62
CA THR A 164 3.21 8.90 -3.01
C THR A 164 2.81 9.32 -4.42
N ARG A 165 2.23 8.36 -5.14
CA ARG A 165 1.46 8.61 -6.37
C ARG A 165 0.01 8.23 -6.09
N TYR A 166 -0.89 9.19 -6.25
CA TYR A 166 -2.32 8.99 -5.92
C TYR A 166 -2.55 8.43 -4.50
N GLY A 167 -1.77 8.92 -3.53
CA GLY A 167 -1.88 8.53 -2.12
C GLY A 167 -1.18 7.23 -1.72
N ALA A 168 -0.52 6.53 -2.64
CA ALA A 168 0.22 5.30 -2.38
C ALA A 168 1.72 5.46 -2.64
N ALA A 169 2.55 4.96 -1.73
CA ALA A 169 4.00 4.78 -1.90
C ALA A 169 4.34 3.30 -1.83
N TRP A 170 5.33 2.87 -2.61
CA TRP A 170 5.76 1.48 -2.67
C TRP A 170 7.28 1.37 -2.67
N THR A 171 7.82 0.32 -2.04
CA THR A 171 9.25 0.05 -1.97
C THR A 171 9.55 -1.44 -1.90
N GLU A 172 10.79 -1.80 -2.27
CA GLU A 172 11.39 -3.11 -2.03
C GLU A 172 12.58 -2.96 -1.08
N MET A 173 12.75 -3.96 -0.20
CA MET A 173 13.85 -4.09 0.74
C MET A 173 14.45 -5.49 0.64
N ASP A 174 15.71 -5.62 0.97
CA ASP A 174 16.40 -6.90 1.03
C ASP A 174 16.10 -7.60 2.35
N SER A 175 16.02 -8.92 2.35
CA SER A 175 16.02 -9.66 3.60
C SER A 175 17.43 -9.62 4.22
N THR A 176 17.49 -9.72 5.55
CA THR A 176 18.78 -9.71 6.26
C THR A 176 19.51 -11.05 6.08
N PRO A 177 20.84 -11.10 6.26
CA PRO A 177 21.58 -12.36 6.18
C PRO A 177 21.37 -13.28 7.39
N GLN A 178 20.70 -12.82 8.44
CA GLN A 178 20.52 -13.59 9.67
C GLN A 178 19.05 -13.81 9.98
N GLN A 179 18.75 -15.02 10.46
CA GLN A 179 17.42 -15.37 10.94
C GLN A 179 16.99 -14.52 12.13
N GLY A 180 15.73 -14.20 12.19
CA GLY A 180 15.15 -13.39 13.26
C GLY A 180 13.82 -12.76 12.88
N THR A 181 13.48 -11.70 13.59
CA THR A 181 12.31 -10.88 13.30
C THR A 181 12.73 -9.43 13.24
N ASP A 182 12.32 -8.74 12.17
CA ASP A 182 12.59 -7.33 11.98
C ASP A 182 11.30 -6.52 11.97
N LYS A 183 11.42 -5.27 12.40
CA LYS A 183 10.32 -4.30 12.43
C LYS A 183 10.40 -3.45 11.16
N PHE A 184 9.54 -3.71 10.20
CA PHE A 184 9.44 -2.88 9.01
C PHE A 184 8.45 -1.74 9.26
N VAL A 185 8.91 -0.50 9.17
CA VAL A 185 8.16 0.72 9.52
C VAL A 185 7.96 1.57 8.28
N ALA A 186 6.74 2.09 8.10
CA ALA A 186 6.44 3.19 7.19
C ALA A 186 6.11 4.43 8.02
N ARG A 187 6.76 5.57 7.69
CA ARG A 187 6.63 6.83 8.41
C ARG A 187 6.30 7.99 7.47
N VAL A 188 5.41 8.86 7.91
CA VAL A 188 5.04 10.11 7.22
C VAL A 188 4.94 11.21 8.27
N GLY A 189 5.86 12.17 8.29
CA GLY A 189 5.95 13.14 9.37
C GLY A 189 6.00 12.47 10.74
N ASP A 190 5.05 12.80 11.59
CA ASP A 190 4.96 12.27 12.97
C ASP A 190 4.17 10.96 13.06
N VAL A 191 3.52 10.51 12.00
CA VAL A 191 2.73 9.27 12.00
C VAL A 191 3.51 8.11 11.43
N SER A 192 3.31 6.91 11.98
CA SER A 192 3.97 5.71 11.52
C SER A 192 3.12 4.47 11.73
N SER A 193 3.38 3.45 10.91
CA SER A 193 2.78 2.12 11.03
C SER A 193 3.87 1.06 10.86
N MET A 194 3.72 -0.09 11.50
CA MET A 194 4.74 -1.12 11.58
C MET A 194 4.17 -2.50 11.22
N ARG A 195 5.03 -3.33 10.62
CA ARG A 195 4.80 -4.76 10.41
C ARG A 195 6.01 -5.56 10.87
N ILE A 196 5.75 -6.75 11.36
CA ILE A 196 6.80 -7.70 11.73
C ILE A 196 7.07 -8.60 10.52
N ILE A 197 8.34 -8.74 10.16
CA ILE A 197 8.82 -9.64 9.11
C ILE A 197 9.66 -10.72 9.76
N GLY A 198 9.23 -11.97 9.62
CA GLY A 198 10.00 -13.14 10.07
C GLY A 198 11.02 -13.54 9.02
N GLN A 199 12.28 -13.60 9.38
CA GLN A 199 13.35 -14.06 8.52
C GLN A 199 13.81 -15.45 8.96
N VAL A 200 13.72 -16.42 8.09
CA VAL A 200 14.03 -17.83 8.36
C VAL A 200 15.27 -18.25 7.59
N PRO A 201 16.00 -19.27 8.04
CA PRO A 201 17.08 -19.84 7.24
C PRO A 201 16.60 -20.23 5.85
N GLY A 202 17.47 -20.09 4.87
CA GLY A 202 17.26 -20.58 3.52
C GLY A 202 17.44 -22.09 3.42
N ASP A 203 17.37 -22.59 2.19
CA ASP A 203 17.74 -23.98 1.87
C ASP A 203 19.21 -24.23 2.16
N PRO A 204 19.63 -25.48 2.32
CA PRO A 204 21.05 -25.84 2.42
C PRO A 204 21.88 -25.20 1.30
N CYS A 205 23.02 -24.59 1.64
CA CYS A 205 23.91 -24.02 0.62
C CYS A 205 24.82 -25.09 0.03
N SER A 206 25.27 -26.01 0.87
CA SER A 206 26.09 -27.17 0.50
C SER A 206 25.87 -28.30 1.50
N LEU A 207 26.07 -29.52 1.02
CA LEU A 207 26.02 -30.72 1.85
C LEU A 207 27.36 -31.42 1.77
N LYS A 208 27.90 -31.80 2.93
CA LYS A 208 29.02 -32.70 3.05
C LYS A 208 28.65 -33.85 3.96
N MET A 209 28.89 -35.06 3.52
CA MET A 209 28.73 -36.25 4.33
C MET A 209 30.04 -36.96 4.54
N SER A 210 30.09 -37.72 5.60
CA SER A 210 31.14 -38.71 5.92
C SER A 210 30.50 -40.07 6.17
N ALA A 211 31.26 -41.14 5.94
CA ALA A 211 30.84 -42.49 6.18
C ALA A 211 31.89 -43.21 7.01
N ARG A 212 31.43 -44.08 7.96
CA ARG A 212 32.30 -44.87 8.81
C ARG A 212 31.72 -46.28 9.01
N PRO A 213 32.56 -47.31 9.25
CA PRO A 213 32.06 -48.64 9.58
C PRO A 213 31.27 -48.64 10.88
N ALA A 214 30.16 -49.39 10.92
CA ALA A 214 29.30 -49.55 12.10
C ALA A 214 28.81 -51.01 12.21
N GLY A 215 29.75 -51.95 12.45
CA GLY A 215 29.51 -53.40 12.39
C GLY A 215 29.32 -53.86 10.95
N GLU A 216 28.21 -54.55 10.66
CA GLU A 216 27.83 -55.00 9.32
C GLU A 216 27.17 -53.89 8.46
N GLN A 217 27.12 -52.67 9.00
CA GLN A 217 26.52 -51.49 8.36
C GLN A 217 27.56 -50.38 8.25
N ILE A 218 27.21 -49.37 7.45
CA ILE A 218 27.87 -48.08 7.44
C ILE A 218 27.01 -47.04 8.14
N GLN A 219 27.64 -46.22 8.95
CA GLN A 219 27.01 -45.02 9.49
C GLN A 219 27.40 -43.83 8.61
N VAL A 220 26.38 -43.20 8.01
CA VAL A 220 26.56 -42.05 7.16
C VAL A 220 25.99 -40.84 7.90
N GLN A 221 26.70 -39.71 7.93
CA GLN A 221 26.21 -38.50 8.56
C GLN A 221 26.68 -37.25 7.79
N THR A 222 25.89 -36.20 7.84
CA THR A 222 26.25 -34.88 7.31
C THR A 222 27.16 -34.12 8.29
N GLU A 223 27.98 -33.20 7.80
CA GLU A 223 28.43 -32.06 8.60
C GLU A 223 27.22 -31.20 9.02
N PRO A 224 27.39 -30.26 9.98
CA PRO A 224 26.32 -29.32 10.31
C PRO A 224 25.86 -28.54 9.09
N VAL A 225 24.56 -28.72 8.71
CA VAL A 225 23.97 -28.13 7.50
C VAL A 225 23.63 -26.70 7.75
N ARG A 226 24.10 -25.82 6.85
CA ARG A 226 23.85 -24.39 6.90
C ARG A 226 23.34 -23.87 5.57
N ASP A 227 22.55 -22.76 5.62
CA ASP A 227 22.18 -21.98 4.43
C ASP A 227 23.39 -21.17 3.91
N CYS A 228 23.21 -20.49 2.76
CA CYS A 228 24.28 -19.69 2.15
C CYS A 228 24.65 -18.43 2.96
N SER A 229 23.83 -18.04 3.92
CA SER A 229 24.11 -16.95 4.86
C SER A 229 24.76 -17.44 6.17
N GLY A 230 24.99 -18.77 6.31
CA GLY A 230 25.62 -19.37 7.48
C GLY A 230 24.67 -19.70 8.64
N ASN A 231 23.36 -19.51 8.48
CA ASN A 231 22.39 -19.89 9.50
C ASN A 231 22.18 -21.41 9.51
N ALA A 232 21.90 -21.99 10.68
CA ALA A 232 21.56 -23.40 10.77
C ALA A 232 20.24 -23.68 10.05
N VAL A 233 20.23 -24.64 9.15
CA VAL A 233 19.00 -25.10 8.49
C VAL A 233 18.08 -25.75 9.54
N PRO A 234 16.77 -25.52 9.50
CA PRO A 234 15.83 -25.97 10.53
C PRO A 234 15.84 -27.50 10.69
N ASP A 235 15.72 -27.96 11.95
CA ASP A 235 15.46 -29.36 12.24
C ASP A 235 14.16 -29.82 11.54
N GLY A 236 14.17 -31.06 11.06
CA GLY A 236 13.06 -31.60 10.26
C GLY A 236 13.24 -31.42 8.74
N THR A 237 14.20 -30.61 8.27
CA THR A 237 14.55 -30.55 6.84
C THR A 237 15.06 -31.93 6.40
N ILE A 238 14.52 -32.45 5.30
CA ILE A 238 14.84 -33.78 4.81
C ILE A 238 16.16 -33.76 4.05
N VAL A 239 17.04 -34.71 4.41
CA VAL A 239 18.26 -35.07 3.69
C VAL A 239 18.11 -36.49 3.20
N THR A 240 18.29 -36.70 1.90
CA THR A 240 18.24 -38.00 1.25
C THR A 240 19.62 -38.55 1.07
N PHE A 241 19.90 -39.71 1.61
CA PHE A 241 21.11 -40.48 1.35
C PHE A 241 20.78 -41.58 0.35
N THR A 242 21.61 -41.71 -0.67
CA THR A 242 21.45 -42.71 -1.74
C THR A 242 22.69 -43.58 -1.82
N GLU A 243 22.52 -44.90 -1.78
CA GLU A 243 23.50 -45.90 -2.07
C GLU A 243 23.22 -46.51 -3.46
N THR A 244 24.15 -46.31 -4.40
CA THR A 244 24.12 -46.92 -5.74
C THR A 244 25.16 -48.04 -5.80
N TYR A 245 24.73 -49.24 -6.19
CA TYR A 245 25.57 -50.45 -6.25
C TYR A 245 25.25 -51.21 -7.52
N ASP A 246 26.09 -52.22 -7.82
CA ASP A 246 25.88 -53.10 -8.96
C ASP A 246 24.55 -53.88 -8.78
N GLY A 247 23.60 -53.58 -9.65
CA GLY A 247 22.26 -54.15 -9.61
C GLY A 247 21.15 -53.33 -8.90
N GLY A 248 21.44 -52.10 -8.42
CA GLY A 248 20.34 -51.28 -7.85
C GLY A 248 20.74 -50.00 -7.11
N GLU A 249 19.73 -49.41 -6.56
CA GLU A 249 19.82 -48.21 -5.76
C GLU A 249 18.96 -48.32 -4.50
N SER A 250 19.40 -47.74 -3.40
CA SER A 250 18.67 -47.64 -2.13
C SER A 250 18.73 -46.22 -1.60
N THR A 251 17.60 -45.66 -1.26
CA THR A 251 17.49 -44.29 -0.72
C THR A 251 16.88 -44.29 0.67
N VAL A 252 17.34 -43.37 1.52
CA VAL A 252 16.79 -43.15 2.85
C VAL A 252 16.67 -41.65 3.11
N ASP A 253 15.46 -41.22 3.44
CA ASP A 253 15.13 -39.86 3.83
C ASP A 253 15.29 -39.67 5.34
N VAL A 254 16.12 -38.71 5.76
CA VAL A 254 16.46 -38.48 7.15
C VAL A 254 16.24 -37.01 7.50
N PRO A 255 15.40 -36.72 8.49
CA PRO A 255 15.23 -35.34 8.95
C PRO A 255 16.45 -34.87 9.72
N LEU A 256 16.89 -33.62 9.51
CA LEU A 256 17.89 -32.97 10.33
C LEU A 256 17.46 -32.95 11.80
N LYS A 257 18.42 -33.29 12.67
CA LYS A 257 18.32 -33.16 14.12
C LYS A 257 19.55 -32.43 14.62
N ARG A 258 19.37 -31.27 15.25
CA ARG A 258 20.48 -30.38 15.69
C ARG A 258 21.44 -30.04 14.53
N GLY A 259 20.83 -29.84 13.33
CA GLY A 259 21.58 -29.49 12.13
C GLY A 259 22.33 -30.64 11.44
N ILE A 260 22.17 -31.90 11.86
CA ILE A 260 22.88 -33.09 11.30
C ILE A 260 21.81 -34.13 10.91
N ALA A 261 22.01 -34.76 9.75
CA ALA A 261 21.31 -35.98 9.36
C ALA A 261 22.29 -37.17 9.52
N GLU A 262 21.80 -38.23 10.17
CA GLU A 262 22.58 -39.44 10.43
C GLU A 262 21.74 -40.69 10.23
N VAL A 263 22.29 -41.68 9.53
CA VAL A 263 21.60 -42.95 9.24
C VAL A 263 22.61 -44.10 9.16
N LYS A 264 22.12 -45.30 9.46
CA LYS A 264 22.81 -46.54 9.16
C LYS A 264 22.28 -47.16 7.88
N MET A 265 23.18 -47.54 6.98
CA MET A 265 22.88 -48.16 5.68
C MET A 265 23.62 -49.47 5.53
N PRO A 266 23.17 -50.37 4.64
CA PRO A 266 23.94 -51.55 4.32
C PRO A 266 25.40 -51.25 3.90
N ALA A 267 26.34 -52.11 4.20
CA ALA A 267 27.74 -51.98 3.78
C ALA A 267 27.98 -52.85 2.53
N ARG A 268 27.83 -52.26 1.34
CA ARG A 268 28.11 -52.97 0.06
C ARG A 268 29.43 -52.49 -0.51
N PRO A 269 30.43 -53.38 -0.60
CA PRO A 269 31.75 -53.03 -1.18
C PRO A 269 31.59 -52.46 -2.61
N GLY A 270 32.27 -51.36 -2.90
CA GLY A 270 32.22 -50.70 -4.20
C GLY A 270 31.01 -49.78 -4.42
N ALA A 271 30.05 -49.73 -3.48
CA ALA A 271 28.90 -48.87 -3.58
C ALA A 271 29.30 -47.38 -3.55
N LYS A 272 28.55 -46.56 -4.33
CA LYS A 272 28.64 -45.11 -4.33
C LYS A 272 27.58 -44.55 -3.42
N LEU A 273 27.98 -43.76 -2.44
CA LEU A 273 27.10 -43.02 -1.55
C LEU A 273 26.98 -41.59 -2.03
N SER A 274 25.78 -41.04 -2.10
CA SER A 274 25.50 -39.65 -2.40
C SER A 274 24.52 -39.05 -1.39
N VAL A 275 24.52 -37.74 -1.28
CA VAL A 275 23.63 -36.99 -0.37
C VAL A 275 23.00 -35.83 -1.08
N ALA A 276 21.70 -35.60 -0.82
CA ALA A 276 20.94 -34.49 -1.38
C ALA A 276 19.95 -33.91 -0.35
N SER A 277 19.57 -32.67 -0.55
CA SER A 277 18.39 -32.06 0.14
C SER A 277 17.70 -31.11 -0.84
N GLY A 278 16.49 -31.45 -1.24
CA GLY A 278 15.81 -30.77 -2.34
C GLY A 278 16.65 -30.78 -3.62
N VAL A 279 17.01 -29.62 -4.13
CA VAL A 279 17.85 -29.48 -5.35
C VAL A 279 19.35 -29.40 -5.07
N VAL A 280 19.74 -29.38 -3.81
CA VAL A 280 21.15 -29.26 -3.41
C VAL A 280 21.79 -30.65 -3.32
N LEU A 281 22.80 -30.86 -4.12
CA LEU A 281 23.59 -32.09 -4.11
C LEU A 281 24.86 -31.88 -3.25
N GLY A 282 25.21 -32.89 -2.48
CA GLY A 282 26.46 -32.92 -1.70
C GLY A 282 27.58 -33.71 -2.37
N ASN A 283 28.58 -34.05 -1.57
CA ASN A 283 29.70 -34.89 -2.03
C ASN A 283 29.27 -36.37 -2.22
N GLU A 284 30.04 -37.07 -3.00
CA GLU A 284 29.93 -38.51 -3.19
C GLU A 284 31.11 -39.23 -2.49
N ILE A 285 30.85 -40.40 -1.96
CA ILE A 285 31.86 -41.27 -1.32
C ILE A 285 31.74 -42.66 -1.95
N ARG A 286 32.87 -43.24 -2.37
CA ARG A 286 32.94 -44.64 -2.75
C ARG A 286 33.30 -45.49 -1.54
N TRP A 287 32.48 -46.48 -1.23
CA TRP A 287 32.69 -47.38 -0.11
C TRP A 287 33.54 -48.58 -0.58
N GLU A 288 34.80 -48.65 -0.16
CA GLU A 288 35.77 -49.63 -0.65
C GLU A 288 35.97 -50.83 0.28
N LYS A 289 35.27 -50.89 1.41
CA LYS A 289 35.43 -51.94 2.42
C LYS A 289 34.35 -53.00 2.37
#